data_75dba7f4c25e41b151c037ce0b2517c8
#
_entry.id   75dba7f4c25e41b151c037ce0b2517c8
#
_cell.length_a   1.000
_cell.length_b   1.000
_cell.length_c   1.000
_cell.angle_alpha   90.00
_cell.angle_beta   90.00
_cell.angle_gamma   90.00
#
_symmetry.space_group_name_H-M   'P 1'
#
loop_
_entity.id
_entity.type
_entity.pdbx_description
1 polymer ?
#
loop_
_entity_poly.entity_id
_entity_poly.type
_entity_poly.pdbx_seq_one_letter_code
_entity_poly.pdbx_strand_id
1 'polypeptide(L)'
;MIRIRAFSFCFSAVLLLCSAVTATAQQAPATRPAPPPPYVPGTPTYELTGGYQLLHLRDSTFPFGLNVDGARHYGSFGLVAEIGFALDSKDEGDVELSSSAWNFGVGGRWTGFNSGHVWPFAQVLTGLGVLHTTLDVAGLETNETETSFMLQPGVGVNFVVADGFGLVFQVDYRRTFFEELEDVEDSNNQFRVFIGARMILD
;
A
#
# COMPACT_ATOMS: atom_id res chain seq x y z
N MET A 1 2.69 2.50 33.16
CA MET A 1 3.08 3.87 32.82
C MET A 1 4.40 3.91 32.06
N ILE A 2 4.51 3.17 30.92
CA ILE A 2 5.68 3.17 30.03
C ILE A 2 5.17 2.85 28.62
N ARG A 3 4.69 3.85 27.85
CA ARG A 3 4.24 3.65 26.44
C ARG A 3 4.54 4.82 25.49
N ILE A 4 5.54 5.66 25.74
CA ILE A 4 5.80 6.85 24.88
C ILE A 4 7.16 6.79 24.14
N ARG A 5 7.97 5.74 24.25
CA ARG A 5 9.32 5.75 23.65
C ARG A 5 9.47 5.12 22.27
N ALA A 6 8.53 4.31 21.80
CA ALA A 6 8.66 3.64 20.50
C ALA A 6 8.27 4.54 19.30
N PHE A 7 7.35 5.49 19.49
CA PHE A 7 6.89 6.35 18.39
C PHE A 7 7.91 7.40 17.95
N SER A 8 8.81 7.81 18.85
CA SER A 8 9.82 8.86 18.56
C SER A 8 10.95 8.36 17.63
N PHE A 9 11.22 7.06 17.60
CA PHE A 9 12.34 6.51 16.83
C PHE A 9 12.03 6.38 15.33
N CYS A 10 10.80 6.02 14.97
CA CYS A 10 10.40 5.91 13.56
C CYS A 10 10.31 7.27 12.86
N PHE A 11 9.87 8.32 13.58
CA PHE A 11 9.77 9.65 12.98
C PHE A 11 11.13 10.28 12.69
N SER A 12 12.12 10.00 13.54
CA SER A 12 13.50 10.46 13.34
C SER A 12 14.23 9.78 12.18
N ALA A 13 13.91 8.51 11.88
CA ALA A 13 14.51 7.79 10.77
C ALA A 13 13.98 8.28 9.40
N VAL A 14 12.72 8.66 9.32
CA VAL A 14 12.13 9.21 8.08
C VAL A 14 12.67 10.62 7.80
N LEU A 15 12.87 11.45 8.83
CA LEU A 15 13.46 12.79 8.68
C LEU A 15 14.96 12.73 8.29
N LEU A 16 15.70 11.73 8.73
CA LEU A 16 17.09 11.54 8.36
C LEU A 16 17.25 11.06 6.91
N LEU A 17 16.32 10.26 6.39
CA LEU A 17 16.31 9.88 4.97
C LEU A 17 15.99 11.06 4.04
N CYS A 18 15.10 11.96 4.44
CA CYS A 18 14.81 13.17 3.66
C CYS A 18 15.98 14.16 3.64
N SER A 19 16.80 14.24 4.70
CA SER A 19 17.94 15.15 4.74
C SER A 19 19.17 14.64 3.96
N ALA A 20 19.30 13.33 3.77
CA ALA A 20 20.41 12.77 2.98
C ALA A 20 20.23 12.99 1.45
N VAL A 21 19.00 13.13 0.98
CA VAL A 21 18.71 13.37 -0.45
C VAL A 21 19.03 14.81 -0.88
N THR A 22 19.03 15.77 0.06
CA THR A 22 19.31 17.17 -0.27
C THR A 22 20.81 17.48 -0.37
N ALA A 23 21.69 16.67 0.22
CA ALA A 23 23.12 16.92 0.23
C ALA A 23 23.85 16.50 -1.07
N THR A 24 23.27 15.59 -1.87
CA THR A 24 23.85 15.11 -3.13
C THR A 24 23.37 15.86 -4.37
N ALA A 25 22.39 16.75 -4.24
CA ALA A 25 21.84 17.50 -5.36
C ALA A 25 22.70 18.69 -5.82
N GLN A 26 23.83 18.97 -5.17
CA GLN A 26 24.68 20.13 -5.44
C GLN A 26 25.96 19.86 -6.24
N GLN A 27 26.19 18.64 -6.70
CA GLN A 27 27.39 18.29 -7.47
C GLN A 27 27.08 17.56 -8.76
N ALA A 28 26.76 18.26 -9.79
CA ALA A 28 27.08 18.13 -11.22
C ALA A 28 26.01 18.93 -12.01
N PRO A 29 26.33 19.52 -13.16
CA PRO A 29 25.29 19.90 -14.09
C PRO A 29 24.66 18.60 -14.59
N ALA A 30 23.63 18.14 -13.87
CA ALA A 30 22.87 16.97 -14.28
C ALA A 30 22.29 17.28 -15.65
N THR A 31 22.76 16.60 -16.66
CA THR A 31 22.01 16.43 -17.91
C THR A 31 20.61 16.00 -17.45
N ARG A 32 19.66 16.93 -17.57
CA ARG A 32 18.26 16.68 -17.21
C ARG A 32 17.88 15.40 -17.95
N PRO A 33 17.45 14.32 -17.26
CA PRO A 33 17.00 13.12 -17.93
C PRO A 33 16.01 13.54 -19.01
N ALA A 34 16.15 12.98 -20.22
CA ALA A 34 15.22 13.26 -21.29
C ALA A 34 13.80 13.00 -20.75
N PRO A 35 12.84 13.90 -21.00
CA PRO A 35 11.47 13.63 -20.58
C PRO A 35 11.06 12.27 -21.16
N PRO A 36 10.37 11.43 -20.38
CA PRO A 36 9.90 10.15 -20.88
C PRO A 36 9.15 10.38 -22.19
N PRO A 37 9.28 9.47 -23.18
CA PRO A 37 8.63 9.63 -24.45
C PRO A 37 7.14 9.92 -24.25
N PRO A 38 6.56 10.84 -25.04
CA PRO A 38 5.15 11.14 -24.89
C PRO A 38 4.36 9.87 -25.06
N TYR A 39 3.45 9.60 -24.14
CA TYR A 39 2.54 8.48 -24.19
C TYR A 39 1.89 8.41 -25.60
N VAL A 40 2.09 7.33 -26.31
CA VAL A 40 1.44 7.09 -27.62
C VAL A 40 0.11 6.37 -27.36
N PRO A 41 -1.04 7.02 -27.61
CA PRO A 41 -2.33 6.38 -27.44
C PRO A 41 -2.43 5.10 -28.29
N GLY A 42 -2.75 3.99 -27.67
CA GLY A 42 -2.98 2.71 -28.34
C GLY A 42 -1.93 1.62 -28.10
N THR A 43 -0.80 1.93 -27.50
CA THR A 43 0.17 0.90 -27.09
C THR A 43 -0.13 0.52 -25.63
N PRO A 44 -0.48 -0.74 -25.35
CA PRO A 44 -0.69 -1.16 -23.96
C PRO A 44 0.64 -1.16 -23.22
N THR A 45 0.72 -0.38 -22.16
CA THR A 45 1.86 -0.34 -21.24
C THR A 45 1.52 -1.17 -20.02
N TYR A 46 2.42 -2.02 -19.61
CA TYR A 46 2.30 -2.81 -18.40
C TYR A 46 3.06 -2.12 -17.26
N GLU A 47 2.52 -2.21 -16.06
CA GLU A 47 3.15 -1.74 -14.85
C GLU A 47 3.22 -2.86 -13.83
N LEU A 48 4.31 -2.89 -13.08
CA LEU A 48 4.47 -3.70 -11.89
C LEU A 48 4.88 -2.78 -10.75
N THR A 49 4.11 -2.80 -9.66
CA THR A 49 4.39 -2.01 -8.46
C THR A 49 4.56 -2.95 -7.29
N GLY A 50 5.53 -2.70 -6.42
CA GLY A 50 5.73 -3.46 -5.20
C GLY A 50 6.29 -2.60 -4.10
N GLY A 51 5.89 -2.85 -2.86
CA GLY A 51 6.37 -2.05 -1.75
C GLY A 51 5.76 -2.41 -0.39
N TYR A 52 6.05 -1.55 0.55
CA TYR A 52 5.60 -1.64 1.92
C TYR A 52 4.22 -1.01 2.08
N GLN A 53 3.35 -1.66 2.83
CA GLN A 53 2.07 -1.10 3.25
C GLN A 53 1.93 -1.09 4.77
N LEU A 54 1.30 -0.04 5.26
CA LEU A 54 0.78 0.08 6.62
C LEU A 54 -0.73 0.06 6.54
N LEU A 55 -1.36 -0.84 7.29
CA LEU A 55 -2.80 -0.96 7.35
C LEU A 55 -3.27 -0.53 8.75
N HIS A 56 -4.15 0.45 8.81
CA HIS A 56 -4.74 0.96 10.04
C HIS A 56 -6.23 0.66 10.06
N LEU A 57 -6.65 -0.16 11.02
CA LEU A 57 -8.02 -0.38 11.42
C LEU A 57 -8.35 0.55 12.60
N ARG A 58 -9.61 0.73 12.93
CA ARG A 58 -10.03 1.62 14.01
C ARG A 58 -9.29 1.35 15.33
N ASP A 59 -9.13 0.09 15.71
CA ASP A 59 -8.60 -0.32 17.02
C ASP A 59 -7.24 -1.03 16.94
N SER A 60 -6.75 -1.31 15.74
CA SER A 60 -5.46 -1.97 15.53
C SER A 60 -4.72 -1.42 14.32
N THR A 61 -3.41 -1.55 14.36
CA THR A 61 -2.54 -1.19 13.25
C THR A 61 -1.67 -2.37 12.91
N PHE A 62 -1.68 -2.78 11.66
CA PHE A 62 -0.76 -3.76 11.10
C PHE A 62 0.48 -2.99 10.61
N PRO A 63 1.53 -2.96 11.43
CA PRO A 63 2.69 -2.11 11.17
C PRO A 63 3.58 -2.66 10.07
N PHE A 64 3.43 -3.93 9.72
CA PHE A 64 4.20 -4.58 8.68
C PHE A 64 3.30 -5.20 7.64
N GLY A 65 3.51 -4.81 6.39
CA GLY A 65 2.81 -5.40 5.26
C GLY A 65 3.55 -5.16 3.94
N LEU A 66 3.28 -6.03 2.99
CA LEU A 66 3.77 -5.94 1.62
C LEU A 66 2.59 -5.92 0.66
N ASN A 67 2.74 -5.19 -0.43
CA ASN A 67 1.76 -5.15 -1.49
C ASN A 67 2.44 -5.19 -2.86
N VAL A 68 1.83 -5.90 -3.78
CA VAL A 68 2.23 -5.96 -5.19
C VAL A 68 0.99 -5.75 -6.04
N ASP A 69 1.09 -4.87 -7.02
CA ASP A 69 0.06 -4.70 -8.04
C ASP A 69 0.66 -4.78 -9.45
N GLY A 70 -0.12 -5.31 -10.37
CA GLY A 70 0.14 -5.27 -11.80
C GLY A 70 -0.97 -4.51 -12.51
N ALA A 71 -0.61 -3.65 -13.46
CA ALA A 71 -1.57 -2.90 -14.24
C ALA A 71 -1.30 -3.00 -15.74
N ARG A 72 -2.37 -2.97 -16.52
CA ARG A 72 -2.31 -2.82 -17.98
C ARG A 72 -3.05 -1.56 -18.39
N HIS A 73 -2.33 -0.61 -18.95
CA HIS A 73 -2.88 0.69 -19.34
C HIS A 73 -3.34 0.75 -20.78
N TYR A 74 -4.44 1.46 -20.98
CA TYR A 74 -5.03 1.83 -22.27
C TYR A 74 -5.23 3.34 -22.23
N GLY A 75 -4.19 4.09 -22.52
CA GLY A 75 -4.20 5.51 -22.32
C GLY A 75 -4.11 5.92 -20.85
N SER A 76 -4.98 6.84 -20.45
CA SER A 76 -5.06 7.28 -19.06
C SER A 76 -5.76 6.28 -18.13
N PHE A 77 -6.35 5.22 -18.66
CA PHE A 77 -7.03 4.19 -17.87
C PHE A 77 -6.28 2.88 -17.92
N GLY A 78 -6.23 2.20 -16.78
CA GLY A 78 -5.62 0.89 -16.63
C GLY A 78 -6.52 -0.07 -15.86
N LEU A 79 -6.40 -1.36 -16.18
CA LEU A 79 -6.90 -2.45 -15.36
C LEU A 79 -5.81 -2.85 -14.38
N VAL A 80 -6.17 -3.01 -13.12
CA VAL A 80 -5.22 -3.32 -12.02
C VAL A 80 -5.64 -4.62 -11.35
N ALA A 81 -4.66 -5.44 -11.02
CA ALA A 81 -4.79 -6.56 -10.10
C ALA A 81 -3.79 -6.38 -8.97
N GLU A 82 -4.24 -6.55 -7.73
CA GLU A 82 -3.46 -6.31 -6.51
C GLU A 82 -3.51 -7.53 -5.59
N ILE A 83 -2.38 -7.85 -4.98
CA ILE A 83 -2.27 -8.76 -3.85
C ILE A 83 -1.49 -8.07 -2.74
N GLY A 84 -2.03 -8.11 -1.53
CA GLY A 84 -1.40 -7.54 -0.35
C GLY A 84 -1.49 -8.45 0.85
N PHE A 85 -0.59 -8.22 1.79
CA PHE A 85 -0.43 -9.01 2.99
C PHE A 85 0.05 -8.11 4.12
N ALA A 86 -0.52 -8.24 5.32
CA ALA A 86 -0.12 -7.48 6.50
C ALA A 86 -0.13 -8.36 7.74
N LEU A 87 0.79 -8.07 8.67
CA LEU A 87 0.96 -8.79 9.95
C LEU A 87 0.86 -7.84 11.13
N ASP A 88 0.23 -8.31 12.19
CA ASP A 88 0.28 -7.72 13.52
C ASP A 88 0.50 -8.85 14.55
N SER A 89 1.38 -8.65 15.51
CA SER A 89 1.58 -9.55 16.63
C SER A 89 1.67 -8.73 17.92
N LYS A 90 0.94 -9.18 18.96
CA LYS A 90 0.92 -8.55 20.28
C LYS A 90 1.14 -9.63 21.32
N ASP A 91 2.18 -9.43 22.12
CA ASP A 91 2.51 -10.26 23.27
C ASP A 91 2.16 -9.50 24.55
N GLU A 92 1.23 -10.04 25.34
CA GLU A 92 0.90 -9.54 26.67
C GLU A 92 1.01 -10.66 27.70
N GLY A 93 2.23 -10.90 28.18
CA GLY A 93 2.53 -11.92 29.20
C GLY A 93 2.31 -13.35 28.70
N ASP A 94 1.31 -14.06 29.24
CA ASP A 94 0.99 -15.44 28.87
C ASP A 94 -0.01 -15.54 27.69
N VAL A 95 -0.33 -14.42 27.03
CA VAL A 95 -1.26 -14.34 25.90
C VAL A 95 -0.51 -13.81 24.68
N GLU A 96 -0.47 -14.62 23.62
CA GLU A 96 0.06 -14.23 22.32
C GLU A 96 -1.09 -14.12 21.30
N LEU A 97 -1.25 -12.93 20.72
CA LEU A 97 -2.21 -12.67 19.67
C LEU A 97 -1.46 -12.36 18.37
N SER A 98 -1.63 -13.22 17.39
CA SER A 98 -1.07 -13.03 16.05
C SER A 98 -2.19 -12.89 15.03
N SER A 99 -2.12 -11.85 14.20
CA SER A 99 -3.10 -11.61 13.16
C SER A 99 -2.42 -11.38 11.81
N SER A 100 -2.95 -12.00 10.77
CA SER A 100 -2.52 -11.78 9.40
C SER A 100 -3.70 -11.41 8.51
N ALA A 101 -3.52 -10.39 7.67
CA ALA A 101 -4.52 -9.92 6.74
C ALA A 101 -4.01 -10.06 5.30
N TRP A 102 -4.77 -10.75 4.46
CA TRP A 102 -4.52 -10.87 3.03
C TRP A 102 -5.59 -10.11 2.26
N ASN A 103 -5.21 -9.54 1.13
CA ASN A 103 -6.17 -8.94 0.20
C ASN A 103 -5.85 -9.31 -1.24
N PHE A 104 -6.91 -9.53 -2.00
CA PHE A 104 -6.89 -9.75 -3.44
C PHE A 104 -7.87 -8.78 -4.08
N GLY A 105 -7.40 -7.90 -4.95
CA GLY A 105 -8.21 -6.85 -5.55
C GLY A 105 -8.03 -6.78 -7.06
N VAL A 106 -9.10 -6.45 -7.75
CA VAL A 106 -9.08 -6.09 -9.18
C VAL A 106 -9.89 -4.83 -9.39
N GLY A 107 -9.52 -4.02 -10.38
CA GLY A 107 -10.26 -2.79 -10.63
C GLY A 107 -9.67 -1.90 -11.69
N GLY A 108 -9.98 -0.61 -11.61
CA GLY A 108 -9.52 0.41 -12.55
C GLY A 108 -8.63 1.45 -11.91
N ARG A 109 -7.62 1.90 -12.65
CA ARG A 109 -6.74 3.03 -12.31
C ARG A 109 -6.85 4.08 -13.40
N TRP A 110 -7.09 5.30 -13.00
CA TRP A 110 -6.94 6.46 -13.85
C TRP A 110 -5.65 7.18 -13.48
N THR A 111 -4.77 7.39 -14.47
CA THR A 111 -3.54 8.15 -14.30
C THR A 111 -3.74 9.52 -14.91
N GLY A 112 -3.53 10.56 -14.12
CA GLY A 112 -3.72 11.94 -14.48
C GLY A 112 -2.65 12.46 -15.45
N PHE A 113 -2.74 13.73 -15.75
CA PHE A 113 -1.82 14.39 -16.67
C PHE A 113 -0.38 14.24 -16.20
N ASN A 114 0.39 13.52 -16.98
CA ASN A 114 1.81 13.34 -16.78
C ASN A 114 2.58 14.59 -17.24
N SER A 115 2.62 15.59 -16.40
CA SER A 115 3.47 16.75 -16.61
C SER A 115 4.82 16.53 -15.95
N GLY A 116 5.78 15.98 -16.71
CA GLY A 116 7.14 15.76 -16.21
C GLY A 116 7.29 14.53 -15.32
N HIS A 117 7.86 14.68 -14.13
CA HIS A 117 8.26 13.56 -13.25
C HIS A 117 7.22 13.13 -12.22
N VAL A 118 6.06 13.80 -12.17
CA VAL A 118 5.02 13.55 -11.16
C VAL A 118 3.72 13.18 -11.84
N TRP A 119 3.23 11.96 -11.59
CA TRP A 119 2.02 11.42 -12.20
C TRP A 119 1.00 11.04 -11.12
N PRO A 120 0.00 11.90 -10.88
CA PRO A 120 -1.07 11.57 -9.96
C PRO A 120 -1.97 10.50 -10.55
N PHE A 121 -2.51 9.63 -9.70
CA PHE A 121 -3.47 8.62 -10.09
C PHE A 121 -4.58 8.47 -9.05
N ALA A 122 -5.72 7.95 -9.51
CA ALA A 122 -6.80 7.48 -8.67
C ALA A 122 -7.20 6.07 -9.09
N GLN A 123 -7.58 5.24 -8.14
CA GLN A 123 -8.01 3.87 -8.42
C GLN A 123 -9.20 3.45 -7.59
N VAL A 124 -9.95 2.48 -8.09
CA VAL A 124 -10.98 1.78 -7.33
C VAL A 124 -10.78 0.30 -7.57
N LEU A 125 -10.56 -0.44 -6.49
CA LEU A 125 -10.42 -1.89 -6.48
C LEU A 125 -11.60 -2.51 -5.75
N THR A 126 -11.95 -3.71 -6.17
CA THR A 126 -12.92 -4.59 -5.52
C THR A 126 -12.33 -5.97 -5.43
N GLY A 127 -12.70 -6.74 -4.42
CA GLY A 127 -12.11 -8.07 -4.24
C GLY A 127 -12.44 -8.70 -2.89
N LEU A 128 -11.50 -9.47 -2.38
CA LEU A 128 -11.64 -10.22 -1.14
C LEU A 128 -10.56 -9.83 -0.14
N GLY A 129 -10.97 -9.68 1.11
CA GLY A 129 -10.09 -9.63 2.28
C GLY A 129 -10.20 -10.91 3.08
N VAL A 130 -9.08 -11.45 3.53
CA VAL A 130 -9.02 -12.63 4.40
C VAL A 130 -8.25 -12.24 5.65
N LEU A 131 -8.90 -12.32 6.79
CA LEU A 131 -8.29 -12.10 8.10
C LEU A 131 -8.12 -13.44 8.79
N HIS A 132 -6.92 -13.73 9.23
CA HIS A 132 -6.62 -14.92 10.03
C HIS A 132 -6.06 -14.45 11.37
N THR A 133 -6.71 -14.88 12.45
CA THR A 133 -6.35 -14.54 13.83
C THR A 133 -6.06 -15.80 14.59
N THR A 134 -4.91 -15.85 15.25
CA THR A 134 -4.50 -16.94 16.15
C THR A 134 -4.35 -16.36 17.54
N LEU A 135 -5.05 -16.97 18.49
CA LEU A 135 -4.96 -16.67 19.92
C LEU A 135 -4.36 -17.86 20.65
N ASP A 136 -3.23 -17.69 21.29
CA ASP A 136 -2.63 -18.67 22.21
C ASP A 136 -2.78 -18.16 23.66
N VAL A 137 -3.44 -18.96 24.48
CA VAL A 137 -3.60 -18.71 25.92
C VAL A 137 -3.11 -19.93 26.69
N ALA A 138 -1.95 -19.82 27.30
CA ALA A 138 -1.34 -20.88 28.12
C ALA A 138 -1.22 -22.25 27.41
N GLY A 139 -0.93 -22.24 26.08
CA GLY A 139 -0.78 -23.44 25.27
C GLY A 139 -2.09 -23.99 24.70
N LEU A 140 -3.19 -23.24 24.81
CA LEU A 140 -4.46 -23.50 24.12
C LEU A 140 -4.59 -22.56 22.92
N GLU A 141 -4.45 -23.12 21.73
CA GLU A 141 -4.49 -22.38 20.45
C GLU A 141 -5.90 -22.38 19.87
N THR A 142 -6.39 -21.20 19.55
CA THR A 142 -7.66 -20.99 18.83
C THR A 142 -7.38 -20.23 17.55
N ASN A 143 -7.83 -20.76 16.41
CA ASN A 143 -7.65 -20.17 15.09
C ASN A 143 -9.00 -19.76 14.51
N GLU A 144 -9.09 -18.53 14.02
CA GLU A 144 -10.26 -18.03 13.34
C GLU A 144 -9.85 -17.44 11.98
N THR A 145 -10.65 -17.74 10.95
CA THR A 145 -10.44 -17.21 9.59
C THR A 145 -11.73 -16.60 9.08
N GLU A 146 -11.65 -15.35 8.70
CA GLU A 146 -12.78 -14.59 8.19
C GLU A 146 -12.47 -14.09 6.77
N THR A 147 -13.44 -14.25 5.86
CA THR A 147 -13.35 -13.77 4.48
C THR A 147 -14.43 -12.76 4.24
N SER A 148 -14.08 -11.62 3.65
CA SER A 148 -15.00 -10.53 3.37
C SER A 148 -14.82 -9.99 1.97
N PHE A 149 -15.92 -9.47 1.39
CA PHE A 149 -15.83 -8.65 0.19
C PHE A 149 -15.26 -7.28 0.54
N MET A 150 -14.42 -6.71 -0.35
CA MET A 150 -13.86 -5.38 -0.13
C MET A 150 -14.09 -4.44 -1.30
N LEU A 151 -14.23 -3.15 -0.98
CA LEU A 151 -14.17 -2.02 -1.91
C LEU A 151 -13.07 -1.07 -1.42
N GLN A 152 -12.15 -0.70 -2.33
CA GLN A 152 -10.96 0.07 -2.00
C GLN A 152 -10.73 1.19 -3.00
N PRO A 153 -11.35 2.37 -2.80
CA PRO A 153 -10.94 3.59 -3.48
C PRO A 153 -9.60 4.09 -2.93
N GLY A 154 -8.76 4.62 -3.82
CA GLY A 154 -7.44 5.14 -3.46
C GLY A 154 -6.96 6.22 -4.40
N VAL A 155 -6.03 7.01 -3.90
CA VAL A 155 -5.32 8.04 -4.66
C VAL A 155 -3.83 7.95 -4.37
N GLY A 156 -3.03 8.34 -5.35
CA GLY A 156 -1.59 8.29 -5.18
C GLY A 156 -0.85 9.14 -6.19
N VAL A 157 0.46 9.10 -6.06
CA VAL A 157 1.37 9.80 -6.95
C VAL A 157 2.57 8.91 -7.27
N ASN A 158 2.93 8.88 -8.55
CA ASN A 158 4.14 8.26 -9.05
C ASN A 158 5.19 9.35 -9.30
N PHE A 159 6.37 9.19 -8.74
CA PHE A 159 7.55 10.01 -9.00
C PHE A 159 8.48 9.25 -9.93
N VAL A 160 8.57 9.70 -11.18
CA VAL A 160 9.48 9.10 -12.18
C VAL A 160 10.91 9.46 -11.82
N VAL A 161 11.75 8.47 -11.55
CA VAL A 161 13.16 8.63 -11.15
C VAL A 161 14.08 8.35 -12.33
N ALA A 162 13.74 7.36 -13.14
CA ALA A 162 14.48 6.97 -14.35
C ALA A 162 13.51 6.42 -15.40
N ASP A 163 13.99 6.18 -16.60
CA ASP A 163 13.20 5.55 -17.66
C ASP A 163 12.66 4.19 -17.20
N GLY A 164 11.34 4.03 -17.23
CA GLY A 164 10.66 2.82 -16.80
C GLY A 164 10.65 2.56 -15.28
N PHE A 165 11.21 3.46 -14.44
CA PHE A 165 11.27 3.27 -12.99
C PHE A 165 10.79 4.50 -12.22
N GLY A 166 10.03 4.27 -11.15
CA GLY A 166 9.51 5.33 -10.29
C GLY A 166 9.29 4.88 -8.85
N LEU A 167 9.02 5.86 -8.00
CA LEU A 167 8.57 5.67 -6.63
C LEU A 167 7.08 5.98 -6.54
N VAL A 168 6.36 5.23 -5.73
CA VAL A 168 4.91 5.36 -5.53
C VAL A 168 4.63 5.70 -4.09
N PHE A 169 3.77 6.69 -3.89
CA PHE A 169 3.10 6.95 -2.64
C PHE A 169 1.58 6.89 -2.87
N GLN A 170 0.86 6.12 -2.04
CA GLN A 170 -0.58 5.90 -2.21
C GLN A 170 -1.27 5.85 -0.86
N VAL A 171 -2.50 6.36 -0.83
CA VAL A 171 -3.40 6.25 0.31
C VAL A 171 -4.72 5.70 -0.18
N ASP A 172 -5.21 4.67 0.51
CA ASP A 172 -6.47 4.03 0.21
C ASP A 172 -7.38 4.02 1.43
N TYR A 173 -8.67 4.12 1.15
CA TYR A 173 -9.71 3.78 2.08
C TYR A 173 -10.29 2.44 1.67
N ARG A 174 -10.27 1.46 2.56
CA ARG A 174 -10.80 0.12 2.30
C ARG A 174 -12.01 -0.09 3.18
N ARG A 175 -13.13 -0.46 2.57
CA ARG A 175 -14.31 -0.93 3.26
C ARG A 175 -14.50 -2.41 3.00
N THR A 176 -14.60 -3.19 4.07
CA THR A 176 -14.91 -4.61 4.02
C THR A 176 -16.37 -4.85 4.40
N PHE A 177 -17.01 -5.80 3.73
CA PHE A 177 -18.41 -6.16 3.95
C PHE A 177 -18.41 -7.61 4.43
N PHE A 178 -18.67 -7.80 5.73
CA PHE A 178 -18.84 -9.12 6.33
C PHE A 178 -20.29 -9.55 6.21
N GLU A 179 -20.54 -10.82 5.90
CA GLU A 179 -21.86 -11.41 6.00
C GLU A 179 -22.13 -11.74 7.47
N GLU A 180 -23.05 -10.97 8.08
CA GLU A 180 -23.72 -11.26 9.35
C GLU A 180 -22.85 -11.50 10.60
N LEU A 181 -22.35 -10.42 11.18
CA LEU A 181 -22.25 -10.32 12.66
C LEU A 181 -22.92 -8.98 13.04
N GLU A 182 -24.14 -9.04 13.53
CA GLU A 182 -25.01 -7.89 13.87
C GLU A 182 -24.40 -6.92 14.90
N ASP A 183 -23.25 -7.25 15.52
CA ASP A 183 -22.64 -6.48 16.60
C ASP A 183 -21.26 -5.85 16.28
N VAL A 184 -20.73 -5.97 15.05
CA VAL A 184 -19.41 -5.46 14.67
C VAL A 184 -19.49 -4.41 13.54
N GLU A 185 -20.32 -3.39 13.73
CA GLU A 185 -20.45 -2.26 12.77
C GLU A 185 -19.16 -1.46 12.59
N ASP A 186 -18.19 -1.58 13.47
CA ASP A 186 -17.05 -0.66 13.57
C ASP A 186 -15.73 -1.13 12.94
N SER A 187 -15.58 -2.40 12.61
CA SER A 187 -14.32 -2.94 12.04
C SER A 187 -14.24 -2.86 10.51
N ASN A 188 -15.27 -2.39 9.85
CA ASN A 188 -15.42 -2.43 8.39
C ASN A 188 -14.62 -1.38 7.63
N ASN A 189 -14.00 -0.41 8.32
CA ASN A 189 -13.31 0.71 7.71
C ASN A 189 -11.81 0.64 8.00
N GLN A 190 -10.99 0.68 6.97
CA GLN A 190 -9.55 0.58 7.05
C GLN A 190 -8.89 1.68 6.23
N PHE A 191 -7.79 2.23 6.74
CA PHE A 191 -6.92 3.13 5.97
C PHE A 191 -5.61 2.42 5.67
N ARG A 192 -5.19 2.49 4.42
CA ARG A 192 -3.90 1.96 3.98
C ARG A 192 -3.02 3.09 3.49
N VAL A 193 -1.77 3.09 3.93
CA VAL A 193 -0.69 3.89 3.35
C VAL A 193 0.30 2.94 2.70
N PHE A 194 0.64 3.21 1.44
CA PHE A 194 1.58 2.41 0.67
C PHE A 194 2.71 3.27 0.13
N ILE A 195 3.94 2.75 0.24
CA ILE A 195 5.14 3.34 -0.35
C ILE A 195 5.89 2.22 -1.06
N GLY A 196 6.18 2.42 -2.34
CA GLY A 196 6.79 1.37 -3.15
C GLY A 196 7.58 1.86 -4.33
N ALA A 197 8.06 0.89 -5.10
CA ALA A 197 8.71 1.10 -6.39
C ALA A 197 7.80 0.60 -7.51
N ARG A 198 7.87 1.27 -8.64
CA ARG A 198 7.10 0.99 -9.84
C ARG A 198 8.04 0.77 -11.01
N MET A 199 7.76 -0.27 -11.80
CA MET A 199 8.42 -0.55 -13.08
C MET A 199 7.38 -0.47 -14.21
N ILE A 200 7.75 0.17 -15.32
CA ILE A 200 6.99 0.19 -16.56
C ILE A 200 7.64 -0.84 -17.48
N LEU A 201 6.82 -1.71 -18.06
CA LEU A 201 7.21 -2.77 -18.98
C LEU A 201 6.51 -2.50 -20.31
N ASP A 202 7.29 -2.23 -21.36
CA ASP A 202 6.82 -1.97 -22.73
C ASP A 202 6.85 -3.26 -23.58
#